data_606bc0d26b1f6b43705255f8660d3e97
#
_entry.id   606bc0d26b1f6b43705255f8660d3e97
#
_cell.length_a   1.000
_cell.length_b   1.000
_cell.length_c   1.000
_cell.angle_alpha   90.00
_cell.angle_beta   90.00
_cell.angle_gamma   90.00
#
_symmetry.space_group_name_H-M   'P 1'
#
loop_
_entity.id
_entity.type
_entity.pdbx_description
1 polymer ?
#
loop_
_entity_poly.entity_id
_entity_poly.type
_entity_poly.pdbx_seq_one_letter_code
_entity_poly.pdbx_strand_id
1 'polypeptide(L)'
;MRAELKRHLFALTLIFALLISLSGCAAPGDLYDLGALLPEPGEADILSERDAAYTSKDDVSAYLLLYGELPSNYITKSEARALGWPGGDLWAYAEGMSIGGDRFGNREGLLPGDDVYYECDIDYHGGARGAERLIYCQNIEHIYYTSDHYASFETVYP
;
A
#
# COMPACT_ATOMS: atom_id res chain seq x y z
N MET A 1 1.18 45.21 0.28
CA MET A 1 2.34 44.78 -0.54
C MET A 1 3.68 44.85 0.19
N ARG A 2 4.03 45.93 0.92
CA ARG A 2 5.34 46.01 1.63
C ARG A 2 5.50 45.06 2.84
N ALA A 3 4.43 44.69 3.51
CA ALA A 3 4.46 43.84 4.69
C ALA A 3 4.69 42.36 4.33
N GLU A 4 4.08 41.88 3.26
CA GLU A 4 4.22 40.49 2.78
C GLU A 4 5.64 40.24 2.24
N LEU A 5 6.22 41.22 1.53
CA LEU A 5 7.57 41.11 1.02
C LEU A 5 8.61 40.99 2.15
N LYS A 6 8.39 41.65 3.29
CA LYS A 6 9.27 41.56 4.46
C LYS A 6 9.19 40.19 5.15
N ARG A 7 8.01 39.54 5.19
CA ARG A 7 7.83 38.22 5.78
C ARG A 7 8.57 37.15 4.97
N HIS A 8 8.50 37.20 3.64
CA HIS A 8 9.23 36.25 2.78
C HIS A 8 10.74 36.47 2.84
N LEU A 9 11.21 37.72 2.95
CA LEU A 9 12.64 37.99 3.09
C LEU A 9 13.20 37.54 4.44
N PHE A 10 12.40 37.63 5.52
CA PHE A 10 12.79 37.14 6.86
C PHE A 10 12.82 35.62 6.93
N ALA A 11 11.89 34.91 6.26
CA ALA A 11 11.88 33.46 6.16
C ALA A 11 13.09 32.96 5.36
N LEU A 12 13.45 33.63 4.28
CA LEU A 12 14.60 33.22 3.43
C LEU A 12 15.94 33.39 4.17
N THR A 13 16.09 34.45 4.98
CA THR A 13 17.32 34.69 5.79
C THR A 13 17.44 33.69 6.93
N LEU A 14 16.33 33.21 7.53
CA LEU A 14 16.37 32.19 8.58
C LEU A 14 16.78 30.83 8.04
N ILE A 15 16.32 30.46 6.85
CA ILE A 15 16.71 29.20 6.18
C ILE A 15 18.19 29.24 5.79
N PHE A 16 18.72 30.40 5.34
CA PHE A 16 20.12 30.52 4.98
C PHE A 16 21.06 30.50 6.20
N ALA A 17 20.63 31.07 7.34
CA ALA A 17 21.38 31.02 8.60
C ALA A 17 21.42 29.61 9.20
N LEU A 18 20.40 28.77 8.99
CA LEU A 18 20.37 27.38 9.47
C LEU A 18 21.32 26.49 8.67
N LEU A 19 21.57 26.81 7.38
CA LEU A 19 22.49 26.05 6.52
C LEU A 19 23.99 26.34 6.81
N ILE A 20 24.34 27.43 7.47
CA ILE A 20 25.73 27.81 7.76
C ILE A 20 26.21 27.26 9.12
N SER A 21 25.30 26.91 10.03
CA SER A 21 25.66 26.39 11.37
C SER A 21 25.99 24.88 11.40
N LEU A 22 25.95 24.16 10.26
CA LEU A 22 26.28 22.73 10.14
C LEU A 22 27.73 22.46 9.67
N SER A 23 28.62 23.48 9.67
CA SER A 23 30.08 23.29 9.50
C SER A 23 30.75 22.95 10.82
N GLY A 24 30.27 21.93 11.51
CA GLY A 24 30.99 21.28 12.60
C GLY A 24 31.90 20.18 12.02
N CYS A 25 33.22 20.23 12.35
CA CYS A 25 34.19 19.22 11.99
C CYS A 25 33.69 17.82 12.36
N ALA A 26 33.27 17.04 11.37
CA ALA A 26 33.07 15.61 11.52
C ALA A 26 34.45 14.93 11.39
N ALA A 27 34.82 14.10 12.36
CA ALA A 27 35.97 13.23 12.29
C ALA A 27 35.80 12.24 11.12
N PRO A 28 36.91 11.78 10.46
CA PRO A 28 36.79 10.81 9.35
C PRO A 28 36.53 9.42 9.96
N GLY A 29 35.26 8.99 9.94
CA GLY A 29 34.93 7.66 10.47
C GLY A 29 33.52 7.17 10.27
N ASP A 30 32.55 8.04 10.17
CA ASP A 30 31.15 7.61 10.04
C ASP A 30 30.46 8.27 8.83
N LEU A 31 30.86 7.84 7.62
CA LEU A 31 29.98 7.96 6.48
C LEU A 31 28.86 6.91 6.67
N TYR A 32 27.77 7.31 7.29
CA TYR A 32 26.53 6.54 7.16
C TYR A 32 26.21 6.46 5.68
N ASP A 33 26.23 5.24 5.16
CA ASP A 33 25.86 4.96 3.77
C ASP A 33 24.36 5.31 3.59
N LEU A 34 24.12 6.55 3.19
CA LEU A 34 22.78 7.03 2.82
C LEU A 34 22.23 6.29 1.57
N GLY A 35 23.07 5.52 0.90
CA GLY A 35 22.66 4.65 -0.21
C GLY A 35 21.79 3.47 0.24
N ALA A 36 21.92 3.04 1.53
CA ALA A 36 21.09 1.97 2.09
C ALA A 36 19.67 2.41 2.47
N LEU A 37 19.36 3.71 2.40
CA LEU A 37 18.02 4.28 2.69
C LEU A 37 17.25 4.69 1.44
N LEU A 38 17.84 4.53 0.26
CA LEU A 38 17.12 4.72 -0.99
C LEU A 38 16.52 3.36 -1.38
N PRO A 39 15.22 3.30 -1.69
CA PRO A 39 14.63 2.07 -2.23
C PRO A 39 15.39 1.66 -3.50
N GLU A 40 15.59 0.35 -3.69
CA GLU A 40 16.20 -0.20 -4.89
C GLU A 40 15.40 0.29 -6.14
N PRO A 41 16.04 0.47 -7.30
CA PRO A 41 15.37 1.02 -8.51
C PRO A 41 14.08 0.30 -8.92
N GLY A 42 13.85 -0.95 -8.47
CA GLY A 42 12.62 -1.69 -8.68
C GLY A 42 11.46 -1.27 -7.78
N GLU A 43 11.72 -0.83 -6.54
CA GLU A 43 10.68 -0.34 -5.61
C GLU A 43 10.19 1.06 -5.96
N ALA A 44 11.07 1.92 -6.50
CA ALA A 44 10.69 3.26 -6.93
C ALA A 44 9.80 3.24 -8.19
N ASP A 45 9.88 2.21 -9.02
CA ASP A 45 9.10 2.09 -10.26
C ASP A 45 7.65 1.64 -9.97
N ILE A 46 7.42 0.80 -8.95
CA ILE A 46 6.09 0.38 -8.49
C ILE A 46 5.28 1.59 -7.96
N LEU A 47 5.96 2.57 -7.40
CA LEU A 47 5.36 3.75 -6.78
C LEU A 47 4.98 4.85 -7.78
N SER A 48 5.35 4.74 -9.07
CA SER A 48 5.15 5.78 -10.07
C SER A 48 3.82 5.67 -10.83
N GLU A 49 3.16 4.52 -10.84
CA GLU A 49 1.94 4.29 -11.62
C GLU A 49 0.73 3.97 -10.74
N ARG A 50 0.14 4.99 -10.15
CA ARG A 50 -1.07 4.84 -9.31
C ARG A 50 -2.25 4.20 -10.06
N ASP A 51 -2.30 4.35 -11.37
CA ASP A 51 -3.39 3.83 -12.21
C ASP A 51 -3.09 2.47 -12.84
N ALA A 52 -1.93 1.86 -12.53
CA ALA A 52 -1.60 0.52 -13.01
C ALA A 52 -2.42 -0.56 -12.29
N ALA A 53 -2.60 -1.71 -12.97
CA ALA A 53 -3.24 -2.88 -12.39
C ALA A 53 -2.21 -3.74 -11.66
N TYR A 54 -2.41 -3.95 -10.37
CA TYR A 54 -1.55 -4.77 -9.52
C TYR A 54 -2.34 -5.98 -9.02
N THR A 55 -1.70 -7.15 -9.00
CA THR A 55 -2.34 -8.41 -8.55
C THR A 55 -1.43 -9.23 -7.64
N SER A 56 -0.10 -9.04 -7.68
CA SER A 56 0.82 -9.81 -6.86
C SER A 56 0.73 -9.42 -5.38
N LYS A 57 1.09 -10.34 -4.49
CA LYS A 57 1.15 -10.10 -3.04
C LYS A 57 1.99 -8.85 -2.72
N ASP A 58 3.18 -8.78 -3.31
CA ASP A 58 4.16 -7.73 -2.97
C ASP A 58 3.72 -6.36 -3.49
N ASP A 59 3.24 -6.28 -4.75
CA ASP A 59 2.79 -5.02 -5.33
C ASP A 59 1.55 -4.46 -4.65
N VAL A 60 0.55 -5.32 -4.35
CA VAL A 60 -0.68 -4.89 -3.67
C VAL A 60 -0.40 -4.48 -2.23
N SER A 61 0.51 -5.17 -1.54
CA SER A 61 0.94 -4.78 -0.19
C SER A 61 1.64 -3.42 -0.20
N ALA A 62 2.58 -3.21 -1.15
CA ALA A 62 3.28 -1.93 -1.31
C ALA A 62 2.29 -0.79 -1.65
N TYR A 63 1.31 -1.06 -2.52
CA TYR A 63 0.28 -0.09 -2.89
C TYR A 63 -0.58 0.31 -1.69
N LEU A 64 -1.03 -0.66 -0.88
CA LEU A 64 -1.78 -0.41 0.36
C LEU A 64 -0.99 0.45 1.34
N LEU A 65 0.29 0.14 1.56
CA LEU A 65 1.16 0.91 2.46
C LEU A 65 1.39 2.34 1.97
N LEU A 66 1.48 2.54 0.66
CA LEU A 66 1.74 3.86 0.09
C LEU A 66 0.50 4.75 0.01
N TYR A 67 -0.63 4.18 -0.43
CA TYR A 67 -1.83 4.95 -0.77
C TYR A 67 -2.98 4.79 0.22
N GLY A 68 -2.93 3.78 1.11
CA GLY A 68 -4.00 3.51 2.08
C GLY A 68 -5.28 2.93 1.47
N GLU A 69 -5.24 2.51 0.21
CA GLU A 69 -6.36 1.99 -0.55
C GLU A 69 -5.92 0.88 -1.52
N LEU A 70 -6.84 0.07 -2.02
CA LEU A 70 -6.54 -0.92 -3.07
C LEU A 70 -6.31 -0.25 -4.42
N PRO A 71 -5.51 -0.88 -5.31
CA PRO A 71 -5.38 -0.46 -6.71
C PRO A 71 -6.74 -0.39 -7.43
N SER A 72 -6.82 0.43 -8.48
CA SER A 72 -8.07 0.70 -9.23
C SER A 72 -8.67 -0.53 -9.93
N ASN A 73 -7.88 -1.61 -10.09
CA ASN A 73 -8.34 -2.89 -10.64
C ASN A 73 -9.04 -3.79 -9.60
N TYR A 74 -9.36 -3.29 -8.41
CA TYR A 74 -10.15 -4.03 -7.42
C TYR A 74 -11.56 -3.47 -7.30
N ILE A 75 -12.55 -4.38 -7.22
CA ILE A 75 -13.95 -4.08 -6.95
C ILE A 75 -14.49 -5.01 -5.86
N THR A 76 -15.43 -4.50 -5.08
CA THR A 76 -16.12 -5.30 -4.05
C THR A 76 -17.04 -6.35 -4.69
N LYS A 77 -17.38 -7.39 -3.92
CA LYS A 77 -18.40 -8.38 -4.31
C LYS A 77 -19.75 -7.71 -4.61
N SER A 78 -20.07 -6.60 -3.95
CA SER A 78 -21.30 -5.85 -4.20
C SER A 78 -21.29 -5.19 -5.57
N GLU A 79 -20.20 -4.53 -5.94
CA GLU A 79 -20.01 -3.90 -7.25
C GLU A 79 -20.00 -4.95 -8.36
N ALA A 80 -19.27 -6.06 -8.17
CA ALA A 80 -19.27 -7.17 -9.13
C ALA A 80 -20.67 -7.73 -9.38
N ARG A 81 -21.48 -7.91 -8.33
CA ARG A 81 -22.88 -8.33 -8.46
C ARG A 81 -23.75 -7.33 -9.19
N ALA A 82 -23.50 -6.03 -9.02
CA ALA A 82 -24.19 -4.99 -9.77
C ALA A 82 -23.90 -5.07 -11.29
N LEU A 83 -22.76 -5.63 -11.68
CA LEU A 83 -22.40 -5.95 -13.06
C LEU A 83 -23.00 -7.30 -13.56
N GLY A 84 -23.73 -8.00 -12.69
CA GLY A 84 -24.37 -9.29 -13.01
C GLY A 84 -23.55 -10.53 -12.61
N TRP A 85 -22.40 -10.35 -11.94
CA TRP A 85 -21.54 -11.47 -11.53
C TRP A 85 -22.23 -12.36 -10.46
N PRO A 86 -22.43 -13.67 -10.74
CA PRO A 86 -23.09 -14.58 -9.80
C PRO A 86 -22.11 -15.24 -8.82
N GLY A 87 -20.81 -15.06 -9.02
CA GLY A 87 -19.70 -15.80 -8.41
C GLY A 87 -18.85 -16.50 -9.48
N GLY A 88 -17.68 -17.02 -9.09
CA GLY A 88 -16.75 -17.69 -10.01
C GLY A 88 -15.92 -16.71 -10.84
N ASP A 89 -15.83 -16.93 -12.15
CA ASP A 89 -15.04 -16.12 -13.06
C ASP A 89 -15.54 -14.67 -13.14
N LEU A 90 -14.76 -13.73 -12.61
CA LEU A 90 -15.08 -12.31 -12.64
C LEU A 90 -14.85 -11.70 -14.03
N TRP A 91 -13.85 -12.17 -14.77
CA TRP A 91 -13.47 -11.55 -16.05
C TRP A 91 -14.53 -11.72 -17.14
N ALA A 92 -15.45 -12.65 -16.99
CA ALA A 92 -16.64 -12.73 -17.84
C ALA A 92 -17.60 -11.51 -17.69
N TYR A 93 -17.44 -10.70 -16.63
CA TYR A 93 -18.28 -9.54 -16.29
C TYR A 93 -17.48 -8.24 -16.16
N ALA A 94 -16.23 -8.33 -15.71
CA ALA A 94 -15.32 -7.21 -15.49
C ALA A 94 -13.88 -7.69 -15.76
N GLU A 95 -13.49 -7.70 -17.05
CA GLU A 95 -12.15 -8.12 -17.47
C GLU A 95 -11.06 -7.24 -16.84
N GLY A 96 -9.98 -7.87 -16.37
CA GLY A 96 -8.85 -7.19 -15.70
C GLY A 96 -9.10 -6.84 -14.24
N MET A 97 -10.33 -7.03 -13.73
CA MET A 97 -10.65 -6.71 -12.33
C MET A 97 -10.44 -7.90 -11.40
N SER A 98 -10.16 -7.60 -10.13
CA SER A 98 -10.06 -8.55 -9.03
C SER A 98 -11.09 -8.23 -7.94
N ILE A 99 -11.48 -9.19 -7.13
CA ILE A 99 -12.36 -8.95 -5.97
C ILE A 99 -11.51 -8.45 -4.79
N GLY A 100 -11.90 -7.31 -4.21
CA GLY A 100 -11.27 -6.77 -3.01
C GLY A 100 -12.07 -5.64 -2.37
N GLY A 101 -11.68 -5.29 -1.12
CA GLY A 101 -12.36 -4.24 -0.35
C GLY A 101 -13.58 -4.69 0.44
N ASP A 102 -13.94 -5.97 0.38
CA ASP A 102 -14.98 -6.52 1.24
C ASP A 102 -14.46 -6.76 2.66
N ARG A 103 -15.35 -6.60 3.66
CA ARG A 103 -15.00 -6.81 5.06
C ARG A 103 -14.71 -8.29 5.34
N PHE A 104 -13.54 -8.56 5.93
CA PHE A 104 -13.16 -9.87 6.46
C PHE A 104 -13.61 -10.03 7.91
N GLY A 105 -14.28 -11.12 8.23
CA GLY A 105 -14.97 -11.28 9.52
C GLY A 105 -14.11 -11.83 10.66
N ASN A 106 -12.89 -12.34 10.39
CA ASN A 106 -11.99 -12.99 11.38
C ASN A 106 -12.74 -13.91 12.39
N ARG A 107 -13.69 -14.72 11.90
CA ARG A 107 -14.60 -15.50 12.75
C ARG A 107 -13.87 -16.58 13.54
N GLU A 108 -12.80 -17.11 12.99
CA GLU A 108 -11.95 -18.15 13.58
C GLU A 108 -10.97 -17.54 14.61
N GLY A 109 -10.87 -16.21 14.68
CA GLY A 109 -10.01 -15.50 15.64
C GLY A 109 -8.52 -15.75 15.43
N LEU A 110 -8.09 -16.02 14.19
CA LEU A 110 -6.70 -16.31 13.86
C LEU A 110 -5.85 -15.03 13.74
N LEU A 111 -6.48 -13.88 13.53
CA LEU A 111 -5.86 -12.55 13.54
C LEU A 111 -6.24 -11.81 14.84
N PRO A 112 -5.49 -10.78 15.26
CA PRO A 112 -5.83 -9.95 16.42
C PRO A 112 -7.28 -9.47 16.39
N GLY A 113 -7.96 -9.47 17.54
CA GLY A 113 -9.42 -9.27 17.63
C GLY A 113 -9.89 -7.81 17.58
N ASP A 114 -8.97 -6.85 17.75
CA ASP A 114 -9.31 -5.44 17.97
C ASP A 114 -9.45 -4.62 16.67
N ASP A 115 -9.11 -5.22 15.51
CA ASP A 115 -9.09 -4.55 14.23
C ASP A 115 -10.30 -4.83 13.35
N VAL A 116 -10.59 -3.88 12.47
CA VAL A 116 -11.52 -4.07 11.36
C VAL A 116 -10.72 -4.45 10.12
N TYR A 117 -10.96 -5.66 9.63
CA TYR A 117 -10.24 -6.23 8.50
C TYR A 117 -11.02 -6.17 7.19
N TYR A 118 -10.28 -6.03 6.11
CA TYR A 118 -10.74 -6.16 4.73
C TYR A 118 -9.92 -7.21 4.00
N GLU A 119 -10.46 -7.74 2.91
CA GLU A 119 -9.79 -8.76 2.10
C GLU A 119 -9.70 -8.38 0.64
N CYS A 120 -8.69 -8.89 -0.06
CA CYS A 120 -8.62 -8.85 -1.51
C CYS A 120 -7.98 -10.12 -2.08
N ASP A 121 -8.37 -10.47 -3.32
CA ASP A 121 -7.79 -11.57 -4.07
C ASP A 121 -6.36 -11.22 -4.49
N ILE A 122 -5.48 -12.22 -4.47
CA ILE A 122 -4.11 -12.11 -4.96
C ILE A 122 -3.92 -13.08 -6.13
N ASP A 123 -3.08 -12.66 -7.09
CA ASP A 123 -2.72 -13.41 -8.31
C ASP A 123 -3.94 -13.92 -9.11
N TYR A 124 -5.00 -13.12 -9.16
CA TYR A 124 -6.16 -13.41 -9.98
C TYR A 124 -5.95 -12.93 -11.43
N HIS A 125 -6.01 -13.88 -12.37
CA HIS A 125 -5.81 -13.66 -13.81
C HIS A 125 -6.97 -14.23 -14.65
N GLY A 126 -8.20 -14.14 -14.13
CA GLY A 126 -9.39 -14.70 -14.75
C GLY A 126 -9.64 -16.17 -14.39
N GLY A 127 -10.81 -16.70 -14.78
CA GLY A 127 -11.25 -18.05 -14.47
C GLY A 127 -11.68 -18.23 -13.01
N ALA A 128 -11.41 -19.41 -12.45
CA ALA A 128 -11.74 -19.71 -11.06
C ALA A 128 -10.85 -18.89 -10.11
N ARG A 129 -11.45 -18.25 -9.11
CA ARG A 129 -10.72 -17.54 -8.06
C ARG A 129 -9.89 -18.52 -7.24
N GLY A 130 -8.59 -18.24 -7.10
CA GLY A 130 -7.66 -18.99 -6.26
C GLY A 130 -7.96 -18.88 -4.76
N ALA A 131 -7.09 -19.44 -3.92
CA ALA A 131 -7.17 -19.41 -2.46
C ALA A 131 -6.42 -18.22 -1.84
N GLU A 132 -5.59 -17.54 -2.62
CA GLU A 132 -4.68 -16.50 -2.16
C GLU A 132 -5.39 -15.20 -1.88
N ARG A 133 -5.12 -14.64 -0.68
CA ARG A 133 -5.71 -13.38 -0.22
C ARG A 133 -4.71 -12.54 0.55
N LEU A 134 -4.85 -11.22 0.44
CA LEU A 134 -4.39 -10.31 1.48
C LEU A 134 -5.54 -9.94 2.38
N ILE A 135 -5.24 -9.85 3.68
CA ILE A 135 -6.12 -9.32 4.72
C ILE A 135 -5.41 -8.12 5.33
N TYR A 136 -6.06 -6.97 5.33
CA TYR A 136 -5.47 -5.73 5.84
C TYR A 136 -6.42 -5.01 6.77
N CYS A 137 -5.90 -4.33 7.80
CA CYS A 137 -6.72 -3.53 8.68
C CYS A 137 -7.05 -2.17 8.05
N GLN A 138 -8.11 -1.54 8.53
CA GLN A 138 -8.64 -0.29 7.96
C GLN A 138 -7.62 0.86 7.92
N ASN A 139 -6.69 0.90 8.87
CA ASN A 139 -5.63 1.91 8.98
C ASN A 139 -4.29 1.48 8.36
N ILE A 140 -4.26 0.30 7.69
CA ILE A 140 -3.07 -0.31 7.06
C ILE A 140 -1.88 -0.49 8.03
N GLU A 141 -2.14 -0.61 9.33
CA GLU A 141 -1.08 -0.91 10.31
C GLU A 141 -0.64 -2.38 10.25
N HIS A 142 -1.51 -3.28 9.77
CA HIS A 142 -1.22 -4.71 9.64
C HIS A 142 -1.69 -5.24 8.30
N ILE A 143 -0.85 -6.03 7.64
CA ILE A 143 -1.17 -6.76 6.41
C ILE A 143 -0.78 -8.23 6.61
N TYR A 144 -1.70 -9.13 6.32
CA TYR A 144 -1.53 -10.57 6.39
C TYR A 144 -1.81 -11.21 5.03
N TYR A 145 -1.15 -12.31 4.75
CA TYR A 145 -1.36 -13.10 3.55
C TYR A 145 -1.79 -14.53 3.92
N THR A 146 -2.66 -15.10 3.12
CA THR A 146 -3.02 -16.51 3.17
C THR A 146 -2.95 -17.12 1.78
N SER A 147 -2.35 -18.30 1.66
CA SER A 147 -2.31 -19.11 0.43
C SER A 147 -3.27 -20.30 0.46
N ASP A 148 -3.94 -20.53 1.60
CA ASP A 148 -4.72 -21.73 1.89
C ASP A 148 -6.19 -21.42 2.25
N HIS A 149 -6.72 -20.31 1.73
CA HIS A 149 -8.11 -19.88 1.92
C HIS A 149 -8.46 -19.71 3.41
N TYR A 150 -7.64 -18.94 4.13
CA TYR A 150 -7.79 -18.50 5.52
C TYR A 150 -7.51 -19.59 6.58
N ALA A 151 -6.92 -20.74 6.22
CA ALA A 151 -6.53 -21.75 7.22
C ALA A 151 -5.29 -21.32 8.01
N SER A 152 -4.39 -20.55 7.40
CA SER A 152 -3.23 -19.96 8.05
C SER A 152 -2.93 -18.57 7.51
N PHE A 153 -2.16 -17.77 8.27
CA PHE A 153 -1.76 -16.41 7.89
C PHE A 153 -0.26 -16.20 8.08
N GLU A 154 0.35 -15.56 7.11
CA GLU A 154 1.69 -14.99 7.17
C GLU A 154 1.58 -13.48 7.39
N THR A 155 2.36 -12.91 8.32
CA THR A 155 2.46 -11.46 8.46
C THR A 155 3.31 -10.89 7.34
N VAL A 156 2.74 -10.01 6.52
CA VAL A 156 3.43 -9.27 5.46
C VAL A 156 3.94 -7.95 6.00
N TYR A 157 3.11 -7.25 6.77
CA TYR A 157 3.45 -6.02 7.46
C TYR A 157 2.89 -6.06 8.89
N PRO A 158 3.76 -5.91 9.93
CA PRO A 158 3.42 -6.05 11.35
C PRO A 158 2.73 -4.83 11.93
#